data_899eaf73c33ce0cdd7600d8e0c547fc0
#
_entry.id   899eaf73c33ce0cdd7600d8e0c547fc0
#
_cell.length_a   1.000
_cell.length_b   1.000
_cell.length_c   1.000
_cell.angle_alpha   90.00
_cell.angle_beta   90.00
_cell.angle_gamma   90.00
#
_symmetry.space_group_name_H-M   'P 1'
#
loop_
_entity.id
_entity.type
_entity.pdbx_description
1 polymer ?
#
loop_
_entity_poly.entity_id
_entity_poly.type
_entity_poly.pdbx_seq_one_letter_code
_entity_poly.pdbx_strand_id
1 'polypeptide(L)'
;MKKESLLNYLYRFFDIIVLLFIVFDFGYDFGENYNSPHVVGLILLSLGLLTFNSFKFFNSTFKSNKKVVLINMILLIVILVNCGVIWLLNSSFSVYYILQKIKPVLEGGLILYFLLRLMVFVRYIYDIYFNPAIVFVGSFMILVLIGSFLLMLPSATTNGITFTNALFTATSAVCVTGLTVVDTAVDFTIVGQSIIIVLIQLGGIGILTFTSFFAFFFRSSSSFKEGLNTRDFIANDGLKDVFRAALNVVVFTLGVELVGALFIYSSIVDNAIIEHKFYFSLFHSISAFCNAGFSTLPGGILNTTVKFNYYLQWILMLMIILGGLGHNIVFNFFHYLKTYCFELFDKKVIHKKVRIITLNTKIVLYTTIILLVGGTIFLFISEYNITLLQHDTVFGKITASAFNAVTPRTAGFSATDYGEMGV
;
A
#
# COMPACT_ATOMS: atom_id res chain seq x y z
N MET A 1 -0.12 26.40 32.32
CA MET A 1 -1.07 26.04 31.27
C MET A 1 -0.91 26.84 29.97
N LYS A 2 -0.88 28.19 29.91
CA LYS A 2 -0.76 28.92 28.63
C LYS A 2 0.56 28.70 27.85
N LYS A 3 1.70 28.56 28.54
CA LYS A 3 3.02 28.38 27.90
C LYS A 3 3.21 26.99 27.27
N GLU A 4 2.62 25.94 27.87
CA GLU A 4 2.62 24.56 27.33
C GLU A 4 1.77 24.43 26.06
N SER A 5 0.63 25.17 26.00
CA SER A 5 -0.22 25.15 24.80
C SER A 5 0.48 25.80 23.60
N LEU A 6 1.13 26.95 23.79
CA LEU A 6 1.83 27.69 22.72
C LEU A 6 2.97 26.86 22.09
N LEU A 7 3.81 26.23 22.91
CA LEU A 7 4.91 25.40 22.44
C LEU A 7 4.42 24.13 21.69
N ASN A 8 3.31 23.54 22.12
CA ASN A 8 2.71 22.42 21.42
C ASN A 8 2.10 22.84 20.06
N TYR A 9 1.54 24.06 19.97
CA TYR A 9 1.09 24.64 18.70
C TYR A 9 2.26 24.92 17.75
N LEU A 10 3.35 25.50 18.24
CA LEU A 10 4.57 25.72 17.46
C LEU A 10 5.14 24.39 16.91
N TYR A 11 5.11 23.34 17.72
CA TYR A 11 5.57 22.01 17.29
C TYR A 11 4.73 21.43 16.14
N ARG A 12 3.40 21.57 16.20
CA ARG A 12 2.52 21.16 15.11
C ARG A 12 2.71 22.01 13.86
N PHE A 13 2.92 23.30 14.05
CA PHE A 13 3.20 24.22 12.95
C PHE A 13 4.50 23.84 12.21
N PHE A 14 5.55 23.45 12.93
CA PHE A 14 6.79 22.97 12.33
C PHE A 14 6.58 21.68 11.53
N ASP A 15 5.80 20.72 12.03
CA ASP A 15 5.47 19.49 11.29
C ASP A 15 4.73 19.81 9.98
N ILE A 16 3.85 20.81 9.97
CA ILE A 16 3.13 21.25 8.76
C ILE A 16 4.11 21.91 7.77
N ILE A 17 5.03 22.75 8.23
CA ILE A 17 6.04 23.38 7.37
C ILE A 17 6.91 22.31 6.69
N VAL A 18 7.34 21.30 7.43
CA VAL A 18 8.14 20.19 6.86
C VAL A 18 7.34 19.45 5.79
N LEU A 19 6.08 19.15 6.04
CA LEU A 19 5.21 18.52 5.05
C LEU A 19 5.07 19.38 3.79
N LEU A 20 4.76 20.67 3.96
CA LEU A 20 4.60 21.60 2.83
C LEU A 20 5.91 21.72 2.04
N PHE A 21 7.05 21.75 2.71
CA PHE A 21 8.35 21.82 2.04
C PHE A 21 8.65 20.54 1.26
N ILE A 22 8.36 19.35 1.82
CA ILE A 22 8.54 18.07 1.13
C ILE A 22 7.62 18.01 -0.11
N VAL A 23 6.33 18.36 0.05
CA VAL A 23 5.37 18.37 -1.05
C VAL A 23 5.80 19.34 -2.16
N PHE A 24 6.34 20.51 -1.77
CA PHE A 24 6.83 21.50 -2.70
C PHE A 24 8.08 21.00 -3.44
N ASP A 25 9.03 20.41 -2.75
CA ASP A 25 10.28 19.89 -3.32
C ASP A 25 10.03 18.73 -4.29
N PHE A 26 9.14 17.82 -3.96
CA PHE A 26 8.72 16.73 -4.86
C PHE A 26 7.81 17.20 -6.00
N GLY A 27 7.01 18.24 -5.75
CA GLY A 27 5.98 18.70 -6.67
C GLY A 27 6.50 19.56 -7.82
N TYR A 28 7.62 20.21 -7.62
CA TYR A 28 8.18 21.16 -8.58
C TYR A 28 9.61 20.75 -8.97
N ASP A 29 9.82 20.45 -10.24
CA ASP A 29 11.17 20.28 -10.79
C ASP A 29 11.72 21.66 -11.18
N PHE A 30 12.63 22.19 -10.37
CA PHE A 30 13.22 23.51 -10.58
C PHE A 30 14.45 23.49 -11.51
N GLY A 31 14.75 22.33 -12.12
CA GLY A 31 15.93 22.15 -12.94
C GLY A 31 17.25 22.12 -12.13
N GLU A 32 18.34 21.84 -12.83
CA GLU A 32 19.64 21.57 -12.17
C GLU A 32 20.20 22.73 -11.35
N ASN A 33 19.93 23.97 -11.75
CA ASN A 33 20.51 25.17 -11.09
C ASN A 33 19.92 25.45 -9.70
N TYR A 34 18.74 24.95 -9.38
CA TYR A 34 18.05 25.19 -8.09
C TYR A 34 18.20 24.04 -7.09
N ASN A 35 18.80 22.93 -7.46
CA ASN A 35 18.94 21.78 -6.58
C ASN A 35 19.81 22.07 -5.33
N SER A 36 20.84 22.92 -5.44
CA SER A 36 21.71 23.24 -4.30
C SER A 36 21.02 24.02 -3.17
N PRO A 37 20.21 25.09 -3.42
CA PRO A 37 19.46 25.77 -2.36
C PRO A 37 18.44 24.86 -1.67
N HIS A 38 17.79 23.97 -2.42
CA HIS A 38 16.79 23.02 -1.87
C HIS A 38 17.43 22.04 -0.90
N VAL A 39 18.56 21.42 -1.26
CA VAL A 39 19.28 20.51 -0.37
C VAL A 39 19.76 21.21 0.90
N VAL A 40 20.23 22.45 0.78
CA VAL A 40 20.59 23.27 1.96
C VAL A 40 19.36 23.53 2.83
N GLY A 41 18.21 23.82 2.22
CA GLY A 41 16.93 23.99 2.93
C GLY A 41 16.52 22.72 3.69
N LEU A 42 16.63 21.53 3.06
CA LEU A 42 16.34 20.25 3.70
C LEU A 42 17.30 19.94 4.87
N ILE A 43 18.58 20.28 4.74
CA ILE A 43 19.55 20.14 5.84
C ILE A 43 19.18 21.08 7.00
N LEU A 44 18.89 22.34 6.72
CA LEU A 44 18.49 23.32 7.75
C LEU A 44 17.20 22.90 8.46
N LEU A 45 16.21 22.37 7.72
CA LEU A 45 14.99 21.83 8.30
C LEU A 45 15.28 20.63 9.22
N SER A 46 16.12 19.68 8.77
CA SER A 46 16.47 18.50 9.57
C SER A 46 17.22 18.87 10.86
N LEU A 47 18.13 19.83 10.78
CA LEU A 47 18.82 20.40 11.96
C LEU A 47 17.85 21.14 12.90
N GLY A 48 16.94 21.94 12.35
CA GLY A 48 15.89 22.61 13.11
C GLY A 48 14.97 21.65 13.83
N LEU A 49 14.56 20.56 13.17
CA LEU A 49 13.77 19.48 13.78
C LEU A 49 14.55 18.75 14.89
N LEU A 50 15.85 18.50 14.68
CA LEU A 50 16.69 17.85 15.67
C LEU A 50 16.84 18.72 16.94
N THR A 51 17.14 20.01 16.78
CA THR A 51 17.25 20.96 17.92
C THR A 51 15.92 21.05 18.67
N PHE A 52 14.82 21.10 17.96
CA PHE A 52 13.49 21.20 18.57
C PHE A 52 13.08 19.90 19.30
N ASN A 53 13.37 18.72 18.73
CA ASN A 53 13.12 17.44 19.42
C ASN A 53 14.05 17.31 20.66
N SER A 54 15.32 17.74 20.58
CA SER A 54 16.23 17.76 21.71
C SER A 54 15.71 18.65 22.84
N PHE A 55 15.27 19.85 22.52
CA PHE A 55 14.66 20.77 23.51
C PHE A 55 13.44 20.12 24.18
N LYS A 56 12.59 19.43 23.41
CA LYS A 56 11.40 18.73 23.94
C LYS A 56 11.77 17.54 24.83
N PHE A 57 12.85 16.83 24.51
CA PHE A 57 13.30 15.67 25.29
C PHE A 57 13.83 16.08 26.66
N PHE A 58 14.64 17.15 26.71
CA PHE A 58 15.26 17.62 27.94
C PHE A 58 14.31 18.46 28.82
N ASN A 59 13.28 19.07 28.27
CA ASN A 59 12.36 19.90 29.01
C ASN A 59 11.22 19.08 29.63
N SER A 60 11.19 18.97 30.96
CA SER A 60 10.21 18.19 31.74
C SER A 60 8.78 18.77 31.70
N THR A 61 8.62 20.03 31.25
CA THR A 61 7.28 20.65 31.11
C THR A 61 6.41 20.03 30.02
N PHE A 62 6.99 19.27 29.09
CA PHE A 62 6.25 18.62 28.03
C PHE A 62 5.74 17.24 28.46
N LYS A 63 4.42 17.06 28.54
CA LYS A 63 3.75 15.76 28.63
C LYS A 63 3.81 15.00 27.31
N SER A 64 4.99 14.76 26.77
CA SER A 64 5.16 13.98 25.53
C SER A 64 5.70 12.59 25.85
N ASN A 65 5.34 11.61 25.02
CA ASN A 65 5.92 10.29 25.14
C ASN A 65 7.42 10.36 24.77
N LYS A 66 8.30 10.39 25.79
CA LYS A 66 9.75 10.53 25.64
C LYS A 66 10.35 9.48 24.71
N LYS A 67 9.76 8.26 24.63
CA LYS A 67 10.20 7.20 23.70
C LYS A 67 10.03 7.62 22.24
N VAL A 68 8.89 8.24 21.89
CA VAL A 68 8.62 8.69 20.50
C VAL A 68 9.57 9.85 20.13
N VAL A 69 9.78 10.79 21.04
CA VAL A 69 10.73 11.89 20.81
C VAL A 69 12.15 11.37 20.61
N LEU A 70 12.57 10.37 21.40
CA LEU A 70 13.87 9.74 21.27
C LEU A 70 14.03 9.02 19.91
N ILE A 71 13.02 8.27 19.47
CA ILE A 71 13.02 7.59 18.16
C ILE A 71 13.18 8.62 17.04
N ASN A 72 12.42 9.72 17.08
CA ASN A 72 12.53 10.81 16.10
C ASN A 72 13.92 11.47 16.08
N MET A 73 14.52 11.67 17.25
CA MET A 73 15.89 12.20 17.35
C MET A 73 16.91 11.23 16.74
N ILE A 74 16.82 9.94 17.07
CA ILE A 74 17.72 8.92 16.52
C ILE A 74 17.61 8.88 14.99
N LEU A 75 16.40 8.90 14.46
CA LEU A 75 16.16 8.94 13.01
C LEU A 75 16.84 10.14 12.35
N LEU A 76 16.63 11.36 12.88
CA LEU A 76 17.23 12.58 12.34
C LEU A 76 18.76 12.55 12.43
N ILE A 77 19.32 12.02 13.52
CA ILE A 77 20.78 11.85 13.66
C ILE A 77 21.31 10.88 12.61
N VAL A 78 20.63 9.74 12.40
CA VAL A 78 21.02 8.74 11.38
C VAL A 78 21.02 9.36 9.99
N ILE A 79 19.99 10.14 9.64
CA ILE A 79 19.91 10.83 8.36
C ILE A 79 21.09 11.79 8.18
N LEU A 80 21.36 12.66 9.16
CA LEU A 80 22.44 13.64 9.10
C LEU A 80 23.83 12.98 9.05
N VAL A 81 24.03 11.88 9.80
CA VAL A 81 25.28 11.10 9.75
C VAL A 81 25.48 10.49 8.35
N ASN A 82 24.43 9.90 7.76
CA ASN A 82 24.52 9.38 6.38
C ASN A 82 24.87 10.49 5.37
N CYS A 83 24.29 11.68 5.50
CA CYS A 83 24.66 12.83 4.67
C CYS A 83 26.13 13.20 4.83
N GLY A 84 26.63 13.21 6.09
CA GLY A 84 28.04 13.45 6.38
C GLY A 84 28.98 12.39 5.80
N VAL A 85 28.61 11.13 5.87
CA VAL A 85 29.36 10.01 5.26
C VAL A 85 29.41 10.14 3.73
N ILE A 86 28.27 10.45 3.09
CA ILE A 86 28.21 10.68 1.64
C ILE A 86 29.12 11.86 1.26
N TRP A 87 29.10 12.93 2.03
CA TRP A 87 29.98 14.07 1.82
C TRP A 87 31.45 13.71 1.90
N LEU A 88 31.87 12.98 2.93
CA LEU A 88 33.26 12.56 3.14
C LEU A 88 33.75 11.59 2.05
N LEU A 89 32.93 10.60 1.69
CA LEU A 89 33.30 9.59 0.67
C LEU A 89 33.39 10.17 -0.74
N ASN A 90 32.70 11.28 -1.02
CA ASN A 90 32.67 11.90 -2.35
C ASN A 90 33.37 13.28 -2.35
N SER A 91 34.20 13.59 -1.37
CA SER A 91 34.87 14.89 -1.22
C SER A 91 35.76 15.28 -2.41
N SER A 92 36.19 14.33 -3.25
CA SER A 92 36.95 14.57 -4.49
C SER A 92 36.09 15.01 -5.69
N PHE A 93 34.77 14.92 -5.57
CA PHE A 93 33.85 15.31 -6.65
C PHE A 93 33.34 16.74 -6.45
N SER A 94 32.65 17.27 -7.48
CA SER A 94 32.03 18.58 -7.38
C SER A 94 30.97 18.63 -6.26
N VAL A 95 30.82 19.78 -5.63
CA VAL A 95 29.81 20.01 -4.58
C VAL A 95 28.41 19.66 -5.09
N TYR A 96 28.11 20.00 -6.33
CA TYR A 96 26.84 19.69 -7.00
C TYR A 96 26.55 18.17 -7.02
N TYR A 97 27.51 17.36 -7.42
CA TYR A 97 27.37 15.90 -7.44
C TYR A 97 27.11 15.30 -6.06
N ILE A 98 27.79 15.85 -5.03
CA ILE A 98 27.59 15.41 -3.65
C ILE A 98 26.18 15.76 -3.16
N LEU A 99 25.70 16.97 -3.42
CA LEU A 99 24.36 17.42 -3.03
C LEU A 99 23.26 16.59 -3.73
N GLN A 100 23.46 16.23 -4.99
CA GLN A 100 22.53 15.36 -5.73
C GLN A 100 22.41 13.98 -5.10
N LYS A 101 23.48 13.42 -4.52
CA LYS A 101 23.44 12.13 -3.79
C LYS A 101 22.84 12.26 -2.38
N ILE A 102 22.99 13.41 -1.75
CA ILE A 102 22.45 13.66 -0.40
C ILE A 102 20.93 13.89 -0.46
N LYS A 103 20.41 14.53 -1.52
CA LYS A 103 19.00 14.88 -1.70
C LYS A 103 18.05 13.71 -1.40
N PRO A 104 18.12 12.55 -2.05
CA PRO A 104 17.18 11.45 -1.83
C PRO A 104 17.24 10.86 -0.41
N VAL A 105 18.39 10.92 0.26
CA VAL A 105 18.53 10.46 1.65
C VAL A 105 17.80 11.40 2.61
N LEU A 106 17.90 12.72 2.39
CA LEU A 106 17.18 13.71 3.18
C LEU A 106 15.67 13.62 2.96
N GLU A 107 15.23 13.56 1.72
CA GLU A 107 13.81 13.45 1.36
C GLU A 107 13.20 12.18 1.95
N GLY A 108 13.78 11.02 1.70
CA GLY A 108 13.30 9.75 2.24
C GLY A 108 13.28 9.72 3.78
N GLY A 109 14.30 10.29 4.39
CA GLY A 109 14.39 10.42 5.85
C GLY A 109 13.33 11.34 6.45
N LEU A 110 13.07 12.48 5.82
CA LEU A 110 12.03 13.43 6.26
C LEU A 110 10.61 12.88 6.03
N ILE A 111 10.39 12.14 4.94
CA ILE A 111 9.14 11.42 4.72
C ILE A 111 8.90 10.39 5.85
N LEU A 112 9.93 9.60 6.19
CA LEU A 112 9.83 8.64 7.30
C LEU A 112 9.58 9.32 8.64
N TYR A 113 10.25 10.46 8.90
CA TYR A 113 9.98 11.30 10.07
C TYR A 113 8.53 11.75 10.12
N PHE A 114 8.00 12.24 8.99
CA PHE A 114 6.62 12.69 8.89
C PHE A 114 5.62 11.54 9.12
N LEU A 115 5.86 10.34 8.55
CA LEU A 115 5.02 9.17 8.77
C LEU A 115 4.95 8.76 10.25
N LEU A 116 6.07 8.80 10.96
CA LEU A 116 6.09 8.55 12.41
C LEU A 116 5.29 9.61 13.19
N ARG A 117 5.32 10.85 12.74
CA ARG A 117 4.56 11.95 13.34
C ARG A 117 3.07 11.84 13.03
N LEU A 118 2.73 11.44 11.82
CA LEU A 118 1.34 11.19 11.42
C LEU A 118 0.68 10.13 12.32
N MET A 119 1.39 9.05 12.65
CA MET A 119 0.89 8.02 13.59
C MET A 119 0.51 8.62 14.96
N VAL A 120 1.30 9.57 15.47
CA VAL A 120 1.01 10.25 16.75
C VAL A 120 -0.21 11.16 16.61
N PHE A 121 -0.36 11.84 15.47
CA PHE A 121 -1.49 12.72 15.20
C PHE A 121 -2.81 11.93 15.02
N VAL A 122 -2.77 10.82 14.30
CA VAL A 122 -3.93 9.91 14.14
C VAL A 122 -4.39 9.39 15.49
N ARG A 123 -3.46 8.99 16.37
CA ARG A 123 -3.81 8.57 17.73
C ARG A 123 -4.51 9.66 18.52
N TYR A 124 -4.09 10.91 18.40
CA TYR A 124 -4.73 12.05 19.07
C TYR A 124 -6.17 12.28 18.56
N ILE A 125 -6.42 12.16 17.25
CA ILE A 125 -7.77 12.25 16.68
C ILE A 125 -8.65 11.11 17.21
N TYR A 126 -8.10 9.90 17.31
CA TYR A 126 -8.82 8.72 17.80
C TYR A 126 -9.26 8.89 19.27
N ASP A 127 -8.47 9.56 20.10
CA ASP A 127 -8.79 9.84 21.50
C ASP A 127 -9.96 10.86 21.66
N ILE A 128 -10.26 11.66 20.61
CA ILE A 128 -11.32 12.69 20.63
C ILE A 128 -12.65 12.15 20.07
N TYR A 129 -12.61 11.31 19.04
CA TYR A 129 -13.79 10.84 18.34
C TYR A 129 -14.08 9.37 18.66
N PHE A 130 -15.23 9.14 19.33
CA PHE A 130 -15.61 7.83 19.87
C PHE A 130 -16.28 6.88 18.85
N ASN A 131 -16.56 7.33 17.61
CA ASN A 131 -17.22 6.51 16.60
C ASN A 131 -16.23 5.98 15.56
N PRO A 132 -15.86 4.68 15.60
CA PRO A 132 -14.88 4.10 14.67
C PRO A 132 -15.28 4.24 13.20
N ALA A 133 -16.58 4.20 12.89
CA ALA A 133 -17.05 4.32 11.50
C ALA A 133 -16.84 5.74 10.95
N ILE A 134 -17.07 6.77 11.75
CA ILE A 134 -16.83 8.17 11.36
C ILE A 134 -15.32 8.40 11.15
N VAL A 135 -14.49 7.88 12.04
CA VAL A 135 -13.01 7.98 11.92
C VAL A 135 -12.53 7.29 10.65
N PHE A 136 -13.08 6.12 10.33
CA PHE A 136 -12.75 5.39 9.12
C PHE A 136 -13.13 6.17 7.85
N VAL A 137 -14.41 6.56 7.72
CA VAL A 137 -14.87 7.32 6.54
C VAL A 137 -14.12 8.64 6.41
N GLY A 138 -13.93 9.35 7.53
CA GLY A 138 -13.18 10.61 7.54
C GLY A 138 -11.70 10.44 7.12
N SER A 139 -11.04 9.36 7.55
CA SER A 139 -9.66 9.08 7.17
C SER A 139 -9.53 8.79 5.66
N PHE A 140 -10.48 8.05 5.08
CA PHE A 140 -10.51 7.80 3.63
C PHE A 140 -10.76 9.08 2.85
N MET A 141 -11.70 9.92 3.29
CA MET A 141 -11.97 11.21 2.65
C MET A 141 -10.75 12.13 2.67
N ILE A 142 -10.03 12.18 3.78
CA ILE A 142 -8.78 12.94 3.90
C ILE A 142 -7.71 12.39 2.97
N LEU A 143 -7.53 11.07 2.91
CA LEU A 143 -6.57 10.42 1.99
C LEU A 143 -6.89 10.73 0.53
N VAL A 144 -8.16 10.68 0.13
CA VAL A 144 -8.62 11.03 -1.22
C VAL A 144 -8.29 12.48 -1.55
N LEU A 145 -8.59 13.42 -0.65
CA LEU A 145 -8.30 14.84 -0.87
C LEU A 145 -6.80 15.09 -0.97
N ILE A 146 -6.01 14.57 -0.04
CA ILE A 146 -4.55 14.71 -0.07
C ILE A 146 -3.99 14.08 -1.36
N GLY A 147 -4.44 12.87 -1.72
CA GLY A 147 -4.05 12.20 -2.96
C GLY A 147 -4.38 13.01 -4.20
N SER A 148 -5.57 13.62 -4.25
CA SER A 148 -5.97 14.48 -5.38
C SER A 148 -5.04 15.68 -5.56
N PHE A 149 -4.70 16.36 -4.46
CA PHE A 149 -3.77 17.49 -4.52
C PHE A 149 -2.35 17.05 -4.89
N LEU A 150 -1.89 15.90 -4.41
CA LEU A 150 -0.58 15.36 -4.79
C LEU A 150 -0.51 14.96 -6.27
N LEU A 151 -1.60 14.40 -6.83
CA LEU A 151 -1.68 14.05 -8.25
C LEU A 151 -1.75 15.28 -9.17
N MET A 152 -2.16 16.43 -8.67
CA MET A 152 -2.16 17.69 -9.42
C MET A 152 -0.79 18.40 -9.47
N LEU A 153 0.21 17.90 -8.76
CA LEU A 153 1.55 18.47 -8.80
C LEU A 153 2.14 18.38 -10.21
N PRO A 154 2.86 19.41 -10.68
CA PRO A 154 3.43 19.42 -12.02
C PRO A 154 4.34 18.24 -12.32
N SER A 155 5.09 17.76 -11.32
CA SER A 155 5.97 16.58 -11.46
C SER A 155 5.22 15.25 -11.48
N ALA A 156 3.95 15.20 -11.06
CA ALA A 156 3.17 13.97 -10.99
C ALA A 156 2.53 13.58 -12.34
N THR A 157 2.34 14.53 -13.24
CA THR A 157 1.65 14.34 -14.52
C THR A 157 2.52 14.79 -15.70
N THR A 158 2.28 14.21 -16.88
CA THR A 158 3.01 14.57 -18.10
C THR A 158 2.50 15.87 -18.71
N ASN A 159 1.17 16.06 -18.75
CA ASN A 159 0.52 17.19 -19.41
C ASN A 159 -0.40 18.00 -18.47
N GLY A 160 -0.31 17.78 -17.15
CA GLY A 160 -1.25 18.32 -16.20
C GLY A 160 -2.57 17.53 -16.14
N ILE A 161 -3.32 17.69 -15.06
CA ILE A 161 -4.59 16.99 -14.84
C ILE A 161 -5.60 17.93 -14.20
N THR A 162 -6.89 17.80 -14.55
CA THR A 162 -7.96 18.54 -13.89
C THR A 162 -8.23 18.03 -12.49
N PHE A 163 -8.70 18.89 -11.58
CA PHE A 163 -9.04 18.48 -10.22
C PHE A 163 -10.05 17.31 -10.19
N THR A 164 -11.03 17.31 -11.10
CA THR A 164 -12.03 16.24 -11.19
C THR A 164 -11.39 14.89 -11.52
N ASN A 165 -10.48 14.85 -12.50
CA ASN A 165 -9.78 13.63 -12.89
C ASN A 165 -8.81 13.17 -11.79
N ALA A 166 -8.11 14.12 -11.13
CA ALA A 166 -7.23 13.82 -9.99
C ALA A 166 -8.03 13.25 -8.80
N LEU A 167 -9.20 13.84 -8.49
CA LEU A 167 -10.11 13.39 -7.45
C LEU A 167 -10.67 11.99 -7.77
N PHE A 168 -11.06 11.74 -9.02
CA PHE A 168 -11.54 10.43 -9.45
C PHE A 168 -10.45 9.38 -9.30
N THR A 169 -9.23 9.65 -9.81
CA THR A 169 -8.09 8.72 -9.74
C THR A 169 -7.68 8.45 -8.30
N ALA A 170 -7.59 9.49 -7.45
CA ALA A 170 -7.29 9.32 -6.02
C ALA A 170 -8.37 8.51 -5.30
N THR A 171 -9.67 8.76 -5.61
CA THR A 171 -10.77 7.98 -5.03
C THR A 171 -10.70 6.52 -5.47
N SER A 172 -10.47 6.27 -6.76
CA SER A 172 -10.33 4.94 -7.32
C SER A 172 -9.14 4.19 -6.69
N ALA A 173 -8.02 4.86 -6.48
CA ALA A 173 -6.82 4.29 -5.86
C ALA A 173 -7.05 3.96 -4.37
N VAL A 174 -7.57 4.91 -3.58
CA VAL A 174 -7.81 4.73 -2.14
C VAL A 174 -8.92 3.71 -1.87
N CYS A 175 -10.01 3.73 -2.66
CA CYS A 175 -11.09 2.76 -2.54
C CYS A 175 -10.80 1.43 -3.24
N VAL A 176 -9.64 1.34 -3.92
CA VAL A 176 -9.19 0.12 -4.61
C VAL A 176 -10.24 -0.36 -5.62
N THR A 177 -10.78 0.56 -6.43
CA THR A 177 -11.85 0.27 -7.40
C THR A 177 -11.31 -0.10 -8.79
N GLY A 178 -10.18 0.49 -9.21
CA GLY A 178 -9.57 0.20 -10.51
C GLY A 178 -10.21 0.88 -11.72
N LEU A 179 -11.12 1.81 -11.50
CA LEU A 179 -11.67 2.61 -12.59
C LEU A 179 -10.72 3.77 -12.91
N THR A 180 -10.44 3.98 -14.17
CA THR A 180 -9.54 5.02 -14.66
C THR A 180 -10.25 5.91 -15.67
N VAL A 181 -10.10 7.24 -15.55
CA VAL A 181 -10.55 8.24 -16.51
C VAL A 181 -9.40 8.77 -17.35
N VAL A 182 -8.17 8.50 -16.93
CA VAL A 182 -6.90 8.82 -17.58
C VAL A 182 -5.99 7.60 -17.50
N ASP A 183 -5.11 7.40 -18.48
CA ASP A 183 -4.22 6.25 -18.51
C ASP A 183 -3.05 6.46 -17.52
N THR A 184 -2.91 5.54 -16.57
CA THR A 184 -1.88 5.65 -15.52
C THR A 184 -0.46 5.63 -16.08
N ALA A 185 -0.24 4.93 -17.19
CA ALA A 185 1.07 4.81 -17.81
C ALA A 185 1.45 6.03 -18.66
N VAL A 186 0.46 6.71 -19.24
CA VAL A 186 0.67 7.80 -20.21
C VAL A 186 0.57 9.17 -19.56
N ASP A 187 -0.45 9.35 -18.72
CA ASP A 187 -0.76 10.66 -18.13
C ASP A 187 0.01 10.95 -16.85
N PHE A 188 0.53 9.92 -16.17
CA PHE A 188 1.29 10.08 -14.94
C PHE A 188 2.77 9.72 -15.12
N THR A 189 3.63 10.55 -14.55
CA THR A 189 5.05 10.29 -14.41
C THR A 189 5.30 9.17 -13.38
N ILE A 190 6.56 8.73 -13.22
CA ILE A 190 6.95 7.79 -12.15
C ILE A 190 6.57 8.35 -10.76
N VAL A 191 6.63 9.67 -10.57
CA VAL A 191 6.20 10.33 -9.31
C VAL A 191 4.69 10.15 -9.12
N GLY A 192 3.88 10.45 -10.14
CA GLY A 192 2.43 10.27 -10.08
C GLY A 192 2.02 8.81 -9.86
N GLN A 193 2.64 7.89 -10.59
CA GLN A 193 2.43 6.45 -10.40
C GLN A 193 2.82 6.00 -8.98
N SER A 194 3.91 6.58 -8.41
CA SER A 194 4.32 6.29 -7.03
C SER A 194 3.32 6.81 -6.00
N ILE A 195 2.70 7.95 -6.25
CA ILE A 195 1.59 8.46 -5.42
C ILE A 195 0.41 7.51 -5.50
N ILE A 196 0.02 7.07 -6.71
CA ILE A 196 -1.10 6.14 -6.92
C ILE A 196 -0.87 4.84 -6.15
N ILE A 197 0.32 4.21 -6.26
CA ILE A 197 0.59 2.94 -5.58
C ILE A 197 0.59 3.08 -4.06
N VAL A 198 1.07 4.21 -3.52
CA VAL A 198 0.98 4.51 -2.08
C VAL A 198 -0.47 4.67 -1.63
N LEU A 199 -1.31 5.33 -2.42
CA LEU A 199 -2.75 5.48 -2.13
C LEU A 199 -3.46 4.12 -2.15
N ILE A 200 -3.16 3.24 -3.12
CA ILE A 200 -3.66 1.87 -3.20
C ILE A 200 -3.25 1.08 -1.95
N GLN A 201 -1.97 1.17 -1.55
CA GLN A 201 -1.45 0.46 -0.39
C GLN A 201 -2.13 0.91 0.90
N LEU A 202 -2.27 2.22 1.11
CA LEU A 202 -2.93 2.77 2.29
C LEU A 202 -4.42 2.42 2.32
N GLY A 203 -5.08 2.47 1.17
CA GLY A 203 -6.49 2.08 1.02
C GLY A 203 -6.71 0.58 1.26
N GLY A 204 -5.94 -0.28 0.61
CA GLY A 204 -6.02 -1.73 0.73
C GLY A 204 -5.77 -2.22 2.16
N ILE A 205 -4.67 -1.79 2.78
CA ILE A 205 -4.38 -2.10 4.19
C ILE A 205 -5.46 -1.53 5.11
N GLY A 206 -5.94 -0.31 4.83
CA GLY A 206 -7.01 0.34 5.60
C GLY A 206 -8.29 -0.48 5.61
N ILE A 207 -8.76 -0.94 4.45
CA ILE A 207 -9.95 -1.78 4.31
C ILE A 207 -9.76 -3.13 5.01
N LEU A 208 -8.62 -3.80 4.82
CA LEU A 208 -8.33 -5.10 5.43
C LEU A 208 -8.24 -5.03 6.95
N THR A 209 -7.61 -4.00 7.49
CA THR A 209 -7.50 -3.80 8.95
C THR A 209 -8.84 -3.41 9.56
N PHE A 210 -9.61 -2.56 8.89
CA PHE A 210 -10.94 -2.14 9.35
C PHE A 210 -11.93 -3.31 9.39
N THR A 211 -11.99 -4.12 8.33
CA THR A 211 -12.86 -5.31 8.30
C THR A 211 -12.50 -6.30 9.41
N SER A 212 -11.22 -6.45 9.71
CA SER A 212 -10.74 -7.30 10.82
C SER A 212 -11.14 -6.75 12.18
N PHE A 213 -11.01 -5.45 12.37
CA PHE A 213 -11.43 -4.76 13.59
C PHE A 213 -12.93 -4.93 13.82
N PHE A 214 -13.76 -4.71 12.78
CA PHE A 214 -15.20 -4.89 12.88
C PHE A 214 -15.60 -6.34 13.16
N ALA A 215 -14.99 -7.30 12.49
CA ALA A 215 -15.23 -8.72 12.73
C ALA A 215 -14.92 -9.11 14.19
N PHE A 216 -13.85 -8.54 14.76
CA PHE A 216 -13.51 -8.75 16.17
C PHE A 216 -14.54 -8.08 17.11
N PHE A 217 -14.91 -6.84 16.83
CA PHE A 217 -15.86 -6.06 17.65
C PHE A 217 -17.25 -6.71 17.68
N PHE A 218 -17.78 -7.15 16.54
CA PHE A 218 -19.08 -7.83 16.49
C PHE A 218 -19.07 -9.24 17.08
N ARG A 219 -17.92 -9.93 17.05
CA ARG A 219 -17.80 -11.25 17.67
C ARG A 219 -17.83 -11.19 19.19
N SER A 220 -17.36 -10.11 19.79
CA SER A 220 -17.39 -9.92 21.24
C SER A 220 -18.73 -9.43 21.76
N SER A 221 -19.61 -8.88 20.93
CA SER A 221 -20.90 -8.29 21.33
C SER A 221 -22.06 -9.28 21.35
N SER A 222 -21.82 -10.58 21.30
CA SER A 222 -22.89 -11.60 21.42
C SER A 222 -23.56 -11.67 22.82
N SER A 223 -23.11 -10.87 23.78
CA SER A 223 -23.78 -10.65 25.05
C SER A 223 -24.29 -9.22 25.14
N PHE A 224 -25.49 -9.00 24.65
CA PHE A 224 -26.18 -7.69 24.58
C PHE A 224 -26.51 -7.05 25.95
N LYS A 225 -26.10 -7.66 27.07
CA LYS A 225 -26.37 -7.19 28.44
C LYS A 225 -25.21 -6.50 29.17
N GLU A 226 -23.98 -6.53 28.61
CA GLU A 226 -22.82 -5.92 29.25
C GLU A 226 -22.32 -4.64 28.53
N GLY A 227 -23.17 -4.00 27.76
CA GLY A 227 -22.87 -2.79 26.96
C GLY A 227 -22.57 -1.51 27.76
N LEU A 228 -22.33 -1.58 29.07
CA LEU A 228 -22.01 -0.41 29.90
C LEU A 228 -20.54 -0.24 30.26
N ASN A 229 -19.67 -1.21 29.96
CA ASN A 229 -18.26 -1.15 30.31
C ASN A 229 -17.31 -1.15 29.12
N THR A 230 -17.68 -0.48 28.01
CA THR A 230 -16.74 -0.26 26.88
C THR A 230 -15.46 0.45 27.28
N ARG A 231 -15.47 1.19 28.40
CA ARG A 231 -14.29 1.87 28.95
C ARG A 231 -13.28 0.88 29.56
N ASP A 232 -13.73 -0.20 30.17
CA ASP A 232 -12.87 -1.22 30.77
C ASP A 232 -12.32 -2.21 29.73
N PHE A 233 -13.07 -2.42 28.64
CA PHE A 233 -12.62 -3.24 27.50
C PHE A 233 -11.48 -2.58 26.72
N ILE A 234 -11.45 -1.25 26.66
CA ILE A 234 -10.38 -0.46 26.04
C ILE A 234 -9.12 -0.41 26.94
N ALA A 235 -9.28 -0.57 28.25
CA ALA A 235 -8.18 -0.43 29.21
C ALA A 235 -7.31 -1.67 29.38
N ASN A 236 -7.82 -2.88 29.12
CA ASN A 236 -7.10 -4.14 29.37
C ASN A 236 -7.11 -5.07 28.15
N ASP A 237 -5.92 -5.50 27.70
CA ASP A 237 -5.60 -6.57 26.72
C ASP A 237 -6.29 -6.54 25.35
N GLY A 238 -7.56 -6.13 25.22
CA GLY A 238 -8.28 -6.08 23.93
C GLY A 238 -7.62 -5.18 22.86
N LEU A 239 -7.05 -4.05 23.25
CA LEU A 239 -6.34 -3.15 22.33
C LEU A 239 -5.02 -3.76 21.83
N LYS A 240 -4.33 -4.53 22.66
CA LYS A 240 -3.08 -5.21 22.25
C LYS A 240 -3.37 -6.29 21.22
N ASP A 241 -4.47 -7.01 21.37
CA ASP A 241 -4.87 -8.06 20.43
C ASP A 241 -5.31 -7.49 19.09
N VAL A 242 -6.06 -6.37 19.09
CA VAL A 242 -6.43 -5.63 17.87
C VAL A 242 -5.18 -5.09 17.15
N PHE A 243 -4.25 -4.49 17.91
CA PHE A 243 -3.00 -3.98 17.32
C PHE A 243 -2.15 -5.11 16.73
N ARG A 244 -2.05 -6.24 17.44
CA ARG A 244 -1.34 -7.43 16.95
C ARG A 244 -2.00 -7.98 15.69
N ALA A 245 -3.33 -8.05 15.64
CA ALA A 245 -4.07 -8.48 14.47
C ALA A 245 -3.81 -7.55 13.28
N ALA A 246 -3.88 -6.23 13.48
CA ALA A 246 -3.58 -5.25 12.44
C ALA A 246 -2.13 -5.36 11.94
N LEU A 247 -1.16 -5.50 12.85
CA LEU A 247 0.24 -5.70 12.50
C LEU A 247 0.46 -6.98 11.67
N ASN A 248 -0.20 -8.07 12.05
CA ASN A 248 -0.13 -9.32 11.31
C ASN A 248 -0.68 -9.16 9.88
N VAL A 249 -1.76 -8.40 9.70
CA VAL A 249 -2.32 -8.06 8.36
C VAL A 249 -1.27 -7.32 7.55
N VAL A 250 -0.68 -6.26 8.09
CA VAL A 250 0.33 -5.45 7.39
C VAL A 250 1.54 -6.28 6.99
N VAL A 251 2.11 -7.05 7.93
CA VAL A 251 3.29 -7.90 7.68
C VAL A 251 2.97 -8.97 6.63
N PHE A 252 1.79 -9.56 6.69
CA PHE A 252 1.35 -10.55 5.71
C PHE A 252 1.20 -9.92 4.32
N THR A 253 0.50 -8.79 4.21
CA THR A 253 0.29 -8.06 2.96
C THR A 253 1.63 -7.74 2.30
N LEU A 254 2.52 -7.05 3.02
CA LEU A 254 3.84 -6.70 2.50
C LEU A 254 4.67 -7.94 2.13
N GLY A 255 4.58 -9.01 2.91
CA GLY A 255 5.28 -10.27 2.62
C GLY A 255 4.81 -10.92 1.33
N VAL A 256 3.50 -11.02 1.12
CA VAL A 256 2.92 -11.58 -0.11
C VAL A 256 3.22 -10.70 -1.31
N GLU A 257 3.11 -9.38 -1.17
CA GLU A 257 3.43 -8.41 -2.23
C GLU A 257 4.89 -8.48 -2.66
N LEU A 258 5.83 -8.58 -1.72
CA LEU A 258 7.25 -8.74 -2.05
C LEU A 258 7.53 -10.07 -2.79
N VAL A 259 6.94 -11.17 -2.33
CA VAL A 259 7.08 -12.48 -3.00
C VAL A 259 6.45 -12.41 -4.39
N GLY A 260 5.26 -11.82 -4.54
CA GLY A 260 4.61 -11.60 -5.82
C GLY A 260 5.47 -10.75 -6.77
N ALA A 261 6.07 -9.67 -6.26
CA ALA A 261 6.96 -8.82 -7.04
C ALA A 261 8.20 -9.59 -7.56
N LEU A 262 8.78 -10.48 -6.75
CA LEU A 262 9.89 -11.34 -7.20
C LEU A 262 9.47 -12.29 -8.32
N PHE A 263 8.29 -12.92 -8.23
CA PHE A 263 7.77 -13.78 -9.29
C PHE A 263 7.44 -12.97 -10.56
N ILE A 264 6.82 -11.80 -10.44
CA ILE A 264 6.58 -10.91 -11.58
C ILE A 264 7.91 -10.49 -12.23
N TYR A 265 8.91 -10.12 -11.42
CA TYR A 265 10.23 -9.77 -11.93
C TYR A 265 10.85 -10.93 -12.73
N SER A 266 10.76 -12.16 -12.23
CA SER A 266 11.26 -13.33 -12.95
C SER A 266 10.55 -13.58 -14.28
N SER A 267 9.27 -13.18 -14.40
CA SER A 267 8.47 -13.35 -15.62
C SER A 267 8.81 -12.35 -16.72
N ILE A 268 9.43 -11.22 -16.37
CA ILE A 268 9.75 -10.12 -17.30
C ILE A 268 11.25 -9.86 -17.43
N VAL A 269 12.11 -10.69 -16.81
CA VAL A 269 13.56 -10.46 -16.78
C VAL A 269 14.16 -10.34 -18.19
N ASP A 270 13.67 -11.14 -19.14
CA ASP A 270 14.12 -11.14 -20.53
C ASP A 270 13.40 -10.11 -21.41
N ASN A 271 12.41 -9.38 -20.89
CA ASN A 271 11.70 -8.38 -21.66
C ASN A 271 12.52 -7.08 -21.73
N ALA A 272 13.01 -6.74 -22.93
CA ALA A 272 13.84 -5.57 -23.18
C ALA A 272 13.05 -4.24 -23.20
N ILE A 273 11.72 -4.30 -23.38
CA ILE A 273 10.87 -3.11 -23.56
C ILE A 273 10.58 -2.45 -22.21
N ILE A 274 10.56 -3.24 -21.11
CA ILE A 274 10.26 -2.72 -19.77
C ILE A 274 11.56 -2.19 -19.15
N GLU A 275 11.71 -0.87 -19.10
CA GLU A 275 12.94 -0.22 -18.61
C GLU A 275 13.12 -0.40 -17.09
N HIS A 276 12.10 -0.15 -16.29
CA HIS A 276 12.15 -0.20 -14.82
C HIS A 276 11.51 -1.47 -14.27
N LYS A 277 12.09 -2.64 -14.57
CA LYS A 277 11.52 -3.96 -14.24
C LYS A 277 11.17 -4.15 -12.76
N PHE A 278 12.00 -3.69 -11.83
CA PHE A 278 11.73 -3.79 -10.41
C PHE A 278 10.52 -2.95 -10.00
N TYR A 279 10.46 -1.72 -10.48
CA TYR A 279 9.32 -0.82 -10.21
C TYR A 279 8.02 -1.38 -10.80
N PHE A 280 8.06 -1.85 -12.04
CA PHE A 280 6.96 -2.54 -12.70
C PHE A 280 6.44 -3.72 -11.85
N SER A 281 7.36 -4.58 -11.40
CA SER A 281 7.02 -5.78 -10.63
C SER A 281 6.38 -5.44 -9.28
N LEU A 282 6.95 -4.45 -8.59
CA LEU A 282 6.41 -3.99 -7.31
C LEU A 282 5.02 -3.36 -7.48
N PHE A 283 4.87 -2.49 -8.49
CA PHE A 283 3.61 -1.82 -8.80
C PHE A 283 2.49 -2.83 -9.08
N HIS A 284 2.75 -3.78 -10.01
CA HIS A 284 1.73 -4.76 -10.39
C HIS A 284 1.45 -5.78 -9.29
N SER A 285 2.43 -6.12 -8.45
CA SER A 285 2.21 -6.99 -7.30
C SER A 285 1.26 -6.35 -6.28
N ILE A 286 1.50 -5.10 -5.91
CA ILE A 286 0.64 -4.35 -4.99
C ILE A 286 -0.75 -4.15 -5.61
N SER A 287 -0.81 -3.68 -6.86
CA SER A 287 -2.07 -3.45 -7.56
C SER A 287 -2.92 -4.72 -7.68
N ALA A 288 -2.29 -5.88 -7.96
CA ALA A 288 -2.99 -7.16 -8.07
C ALA A 288 -3.42 -7.69 -6.70
N PHE A 289 -2.56 -7.65 -5.68
CA PHE A 289 -2.91 -8.14 -4.35
C PHE A 289 -4.00 -7.31 -3.68
N CYS A 290 -3.93 -5.99 -3.82
CA CYS A 290 -4.99 -5.09 -3.34
C CYS A 290 -6.26 -5.15 -4.21
N ASN A 291 -6.25 -5.82 -5.37
CA ASN A 291 -7.34 -5.82 -6.36
C ASN A 291 -7.64 -4.42 -6.91
N ALA A 292 -6.60 -3.62 -7.16
CA ALA A 292 -6.74 -2.23 -7.56
C ALA A 292 -6.79 -2.01 -9.08
N GLY A 293 -6.24 -2.92 -9.89
CA GLY A 293 -6.35 -2.90 -11.36
C GLY A 293 -5.57 -1.81 -12.09
N PHE A 294 -4.78 -0.99 -11.40
CA PHE A 294 -3.90 -0.02 -12.03
C PHE A 294 -2.68 -0.68 -12.65
N SER A 295 -2.22 -0.16 -13.79
CA SER A 295 -1.05 -0.66 -14.52
C SER A 295 -0.13 0.48 -14.96
N THR A 296 1.17 0.21 -15.02
CA THR A 296 2.18 1.11 -15.59
C THR A 296 2.43 0.85 -17.08
N LEU A 297 1.59 0.03 -17.72
CA LEU A 297 1.61 -0.18 -19.16
C LEU A 297 0.42 0.53 -19.82
N PRO A 298 0.62 1.20 -20.94
CA PRO A 298 -0.47 1.77 -21.74
C PRO A 298 -1.48 0.68 -22.14
N GLY A 299 -2.75 0.87 -21.82
CA GLY A 299 -3.79 -0.15 -22.05
C GLY A 299 -3.71 -1.35 -21.10
N GLY A 300 -2.90 -1.28 -20.03
CA GLY A 300 -2.83 -2.32 -19.00
C GLY A 300 -2.22 -3.64 -19.49
N ILE A 301 -2.79 -4.76 -19.04
CA ILE A 301 -2.30 -6.11 -19.40
C ILE A 301 -2.64 -6.48 -20.87
N LEU A 302 -3.54 -5.74 -21.52
CA LEU A 302 -3.80 -5.87 -22.96
C LEU A 302 -2.62 -5.44 -23.84
N ASN A 303 -1.65 -4.73 -23.27
CA ASN A 303 -0.46 -4.30 -24.00
C ASN A 303 0.27 -5.50 -24.61
N THR A 304 0.60 -5.41 -25.90
CA THR A 304 1.23 -6.48 -26.67
C THR A 304 2.52 -7.00 -26.06
N THR A 305 3.22 -6.19 -25.27
CA THR A 305 4.46 -6.57 -24.59
C THR A 305 4.28 -7.65 -23.52
N VAL A 306 3.09 -7.75 -22.92
CA VAL A 306 2.78 -8.68 -21.83
C VAL A 306 1.54 -9.54 -22.07
N LYS A 307 0.72 -9.21 -23.08
CA LYS A 307 -0.52 -9.92 -23.39
C LYS A 307 -0.36 -11.44 -23.55
N PHE A 308 0.74 -11.88 -24.14
CA PHE A 308 1.02 -13.30 -24.33
C PHE A 308 1.98 -13.90 -23.30
N ASN A 309 2.32 -13.12 -22.25
CA ASN A 309 3.10 -13.65 -21.13
C ASN A 309 2.17 -14.37 -20.16
N TYR A 310 1.87 -15.63 -20.46
CA TYR A 310 0.95 -16.44 -19.64
C TYR A 310 1.47 -16.69 -18.22
N TYR A 311 2.80 -16.73 -18.04
CA TYR A 311 3.39 -16.87 -16.71
C TYR A 311 3.08 -15.66 -15.82
N LEU A 312 3.23 -14.45 -16.36
CA LEU A 312 2.83 -13.22 -15.69
C LEU A 312 1.33 -13.24 -15.33
N GLN A 313 0.48 -13.65 -16.26
CA GLN A 313 -0.97 -13.70 -16.02
C GLN A 313 -1.33 -14.66 -14.88
N TRP A 314 -0.68 -15.85 -14.80
CA TRP A 314 -0.90 -16.78 -13.69
C TRP A 314 -0.47 -16.21 -12.35
N ILE A 315 0.63 -15.49 -12.28
CA ILE A 315 1.08 -14.82 -11.05
C ILE A 315 0.07 -13.77 -10.63
N LEU A 316 -0.38 -12.91 -11.56
CA LEU A 316 -1.39 -11.87 -11.26
C LEU A 316 -2.69 -12.48 -10.77
N MET A 317 -3.20 -13.53 -11.43
CA MET A 317 -4.41 -14.26 -10.99
C MET A 317 -4.26 -14.79 -9.57
N LEU A 318 -3.10 -15.37 -9.24
CA LEU A 318 -2.84 -15.88 -7.89
C LEU A 318 -2.84 -14.75 -6.86
N MET A 319 -2.21 -13.61 -7.17
CA MET A 319 -2.20 -12.43 -6.30
C MET A 319 -3.61 -11.88 -6.06
N ILE A 320 -4.42 -11.74 -7.12
CA ILE A 320 -5.81 -11.30 -7.06
C ILE A 320 -6.65 -12.24 -6.18
N ILE A 321 -6.50 -13.55 -6.37
CA ILE A 321 -7.24 -14.55 -5.57
C ILE A 321 -6.83 -14.46 -4.10
N LEU A 322 -5.53 -14.38 -3.79
CA LEU A 322 -5.04 -14.29 -2.40
C LEU A 322 -5.52 -13.02 -1.72
N GLY A 323 -5.48 -11.87 -2.40
CA GLY A 323 -5.99 -10.61 -1.88
C GLY A 323 -7.49 -10.64 -1.64
N GLY A 324 -8.27 -11.15 -2.62
CA GLY A 324 -9.73 -11.24 -2.54
C GLY A 324 -10.27 -12.26 -1.52
N LEU A 325 -9.50 -13.29 -1.15
CA LEU A 325 -9.89 -14.23 -0.09
C LEU A 325 -9.86 -13.61 1.29
N GLY A 326 -9.00 -12.60 1.48
CA GLY A 326 -8.77 -11.97 2.78
C GLY A 326 -7.88 -12.79 3.71
N HIS A 327 -7.10 -12.07 4.52
CA HIS A 327 -6.02 -12.64 5.35
C HIS A 327 -6.51 -13.72 6.34
N ASN A 328 -7.71 -13.57 6.94
CA ASN A 328 -8.23 -14.55 7.91
C ASN A 328 -8.40 -15.95 7.31
N ILE A 329 -8.88 -16.02 6.06
CA ILE A 329 -9.09 -17.28 5.34
C ILE A 329 -7.76 -17.86 4.93
N VAL A 330 -6.87 -17.02 4.39
CA VAL A 330 -5.53 -17.44 3.96
C VAL A 330 -4.71 -17.96 5.15
N PHE A 331 -4.71 -17.27 6.30
CA PHE A 331 -4.05 -17.74 7.52
C PHE A 331 -4.62 -19.06 8.04
N ASN A 332 -5.95 -19.19 8.08
CA ASN A 332 -6.59 -20.42 8.53
C ASN A 332 -6.23 -21.61 7.61
N PHE A 333 -6.22 -21.36 6.29
CA PHE A 333 -5.84 -22.38 5.30
C PHE A 333 -4.35 -22.73 5.38
N PHE A 334 -3.47 -21.71 5.54
CA PHE A 334 -2.04 -21.94 5.69
C PHE A 334 -1.70 -22.70 6.97
N HIS A 335 -2.39 -22.39 8.07
CA HIS A 335 -2.23 -23.15 9.32
C HIS A 335 -2.65 -24.62 9.16
N TYR A 336 -3.73 -24.85 8.43
CA TYR A 336 -4.17 -26.20 8.07
C TYR A 336 -3.13 -26.94 7.23
N LEU A 337 -2.62 -26.32 6.16
CA LEU A 337 -1.59 -26.92 5.31
C LEU A 337 -0.32 -27.23 6.12
N LYS A 338 0.12 -26.28 6.93
CA LYS A 338 1.28 -26.46 7.80
C LYS A 338 1.12 -27.68 8.72
N THR A 339 -0.01 -27.77 9.40
CA THR A 339 -0.30 -28.90 10.30
C THR A 339 -0.38 -30.21 9.52
N TYR A 340 -1.05 -30.21 8.36
CA TYR A 340 -1.15 -31.38 7.50
C TYR A 340 0.22 -31.86 7.00
N CYS A 341 1.08 -30.95 6.57
CA CYS A 341 2.45 -31.27 6.16
C CYS A 341 3.28 -31.83 7.34
N PHE A 342 3.17 -31.23 8.53
CA PHE A 342 3.87 -31.77 9.70
C PHE A 342 3.37 -33.17 10.10
N GLU A 343 2.06 -33.42 10.02
CA GLU A 343 1.47 -34.76 10.26
C GLU A 343 1.96 -35.82 9.27
N LEU A 344 2.24 -35.44 8.02
CA LEU A 344 2.80 -36.34 7.02
C LEU A 344 4.25 -36.76 7.35
N PHE A 345 5.03 -35.88 7.97
CA PHE A 345 6.43 -36.15 8.32
C PHE A 345 6.59 -36.77 9.72
N ASP A 346 5.68 -36.49 10.67
CA ASP A 346 5.76 -37.00 12.05
C ASP A 346 4.55 -37.86 12.39
N LYS A 347 4.68 -39.20 12.16
CA LYS A 347 3.64 -40.21 12.43
C LYS A 347 3.25 -40.36 13.91
N LYS A 348 3.94 -39.66 14.84
CA LYS A 348 3.69 -39.78 16.30
C LYS A 348 2.62 -38.79 16.81
N VAL A 349 2.19 -37.82 16.04
CA VAL A 349 1.14 -36.88 16.45
C VAL A 349 -0.23 -37.37 15.94
N ILE A 350 -0.61 -38.57 16.31
CA ILE A 350 -1.97 -39.07 16.13
C ILE A 350 -2.76 -38.67 17.37
N HIS A 351 -3.85 -37.99 17.17
CA HIS A 351 -4.98 -37.70 18.05
C HIS A 351 -5.12 -36.30 18.64
N LYS A 352 -5.53 -35.39 17.78
CA LYS A 352 -6.76 -34.62 18.05
C LYS A 352 -7.21 -34.09 16.69
N LYS A 353 -8.25 -34.67 16.08
CA LYS A 353 -9.01 -34.07 14.97
C LYS A 353 -9.69 -32.77 15.45
N VAL A 354 -8.89 -31.78 15.79
CA VAL A 354 -9.37 -30.41 15.93
C VAL A 354 -9.77 -30.00 14.51
N ARG A 355 -11.00 -29.59 14.30
CA ARG A 355 -11.42 -29.00 13.03
C ARG A 355 -10.65 -27.71 12.80
N ILE A 356 -9.46 -27.81 12.22
CA ILE A 356 -8.54 -26.69 12.00
C ILE A 356 -9.14 -25.71 10.98
N ILE A 357 -9.89 -26.23 10.00
CA ILE A 357 -10.57 -25.39 9.00
C ILE A 357 -11.92 -24.94 9.54
N THR A 358 -12.11 -23.63 9.64
CA THR A 358 -13.40 -23.04 10.02
C THR A 358 -14.46 -23.27 8.91
N LEU A 359 -15.74 -23.30 9.29
CA LEU A 359 -16.85 -23.44 8.33
C LEU A 359 -16.81 -22.32 7.27
N ASN A 360 -16.53 -21.09 7.71
CA ASN A 360 -16.42 -19.94 6.83
C ASN A 360 -15.31 -20.14 5.78
N THR A 361 -14.12 -20.58 6.19
CA THR A 361 -13.01 -20.87 5.26
C THR A 361 -13.41 -21.92 4.23
N LYS A 362 -14.12 -23.00 4.64
CA LYS A 362 -14.59 -24.03 3.70
C LYS A 362 -15.54 -23.46 2.68
N ILE A 363 -16.57 -22.73 3.14
CA ILE A 363 -17.59 -22.16 2.23
C ILE A 363 -16.89 -21.24 1.23
N VAL A 364 -16.04 -20.31 1.68
CA VAL A 364 -15.38 -19.36 0.78
C VAL A 364 -14.47 -20.07 -0.21
N LEU A 365 -13.68 -21.06 0.21
CA LEU A 365 -12.81 -21.80 -0.72
C LEU A 365 -13.61 -22.58 -1.75
N TYR A 366 -14.65 -23.33 -1.34
CA TYR A 366 -15.48 -24.09 -2.29
C TYR A 366 -16.22 -23.19 -3.28
N THR A 367 -16.85 -22.10 -2.81
CA THR A 367 -17.54 -21.17 -3.70
C THR A 367 -16.55 -20.48 -4.65
N THR A 368 -15.36 -20.12 -4.17
CA THR A 368 -14.30 -19.57 -5.02
C THR A 368 -13.89 -20.53 -6.13
N ILE A 369 -13.61 -21.77 -5.80
CA ILE A 369 -13.19 -22.78 -6.80
C ILE A 369 -14.32 -23.03 -7.81
N ILE A 370 -15.56 -23.21 -7.34
CA ILE A 370 -16.71 -23.46 -8.21
C ILE A 370 -16.92 -22.29 -9.19
N LEU A 371 -16.88 -21.05 -8.70
CA LEU A 371 -17.07 -19.87 -9.54
C LEU A 371 -15.91 -19.65 -10.53
N LEU A 372 -14.66 -19.89 -10.10
CA LEU A 372 -13.51 -19.75 -10.99
C LEU A 372 -13.49 -20.83 -12.07
N VAL A 373 -13.70 -22.09 -11.70
CA VAL A 373 -13.71 -23.19 -12.67
C VAL A 373 -14.92 -23.06 -13.60
N GLY A 374 -16.12 -22.82 -13.05
CA GLY A 374 -17.34 -22.65 -13.83
C GLY A 374 -17.26 -21.45 -14.78
N GLY A 375 -16.76 -20.28 -14.29
CA GLY A 375 -16.55 -19.10 -15.10
C GLY A 375 -15.50 -19.31 -16.20
N THR A 376 -14.41 -20.00 -15.89
CA THR A 376 -13.38 -20.33 -16.89
C THR A 376 -13.93 -21.21 -17.99
N ILE A 377 -14.69 -22.26 -17.65
CA ILE A 377 -15.31 -23.18 -18.63
C ILE A 377 -16.33 -22.39 -19.47
N PHE A 378 -17.17 -21.59 -18.83
CA PHE A 378 -18.18 -20.80 -19.53
C PHE A 378 -17.53 -19.84 -20.53
N LEU A 379 -16.55 -19.05 -20.12
CA LEU A 379 -15.84 -18.10 -20.99
C LEU A 379 -15.02 -18.82 -22.08
N PHE A 380 -14.44 -19.98 -21.76
CA PHE A 380 -13.73 -20.77 -22.76
C PHE A 380 -14.64 -21.24 -23.89
N ILE A 381 -15.88 -21.66 -23.57
CA ILE A 381 -16.84 -22.14 -24.57
C ILE A 381 -17.42 -20.93 -25.34
N SER A 382 -17.86 -19.87 -24.66
CA SER A 382 -18.52 -18.72 -25.30
C SER A 382 -17.58 -17.95 -26.21
N GLU A 383 -16.33 -17.73 -25.75
CA GLU A 383 -15.36 -16.85 -26.42
C GLU A 383 -14.39 -17.62 -27.34
N TYR A 384 -14.54 -18.93 -27.49
CA TYR A 384 -13.56 -19.78 -28.20
C TYR A 384 -13.25 -19.29 -29.61
N ASN A 385 -14.29 -18.87 -30.35
CA ASN A 385 -14.22 -18.41 -31.74
C ASN A 385 -14.28 -16.87 -31.88
N ILE A 386 -14.19 -16.11 -30.79
CA ILE A 386 -14.27 -14.66 -30.78
C ILE A 386 -12.97 -14.08 -30.24
N THR A 387 -12.90 -13.74 -28.97
CA THR A 387 -11.73 -13.09 -28.36
C THR A 387 -10.56 -14.03 -28.18
N LEU A 388 -10.81 -15.35 -27.98
CA LEU A 388 -9.76 -16.35 -27.81
C LEU A 388 -9.04 -16.76 -29.10
N LEU A 389 -9.50 -16.32 -30.27
CA LEU A 389 -8.79 -16.54 -31.54
C LEU A 389 -7.42 -15.90 -31.57
N GLN A 390 -7.21 -14.84 -30.79
CA GLN A 390 -5.93 -14.13 -30.69
C GLN A 390 -4.82 -14.98 -30.02
N HIS A 391 -5.19 -16.11 -29.38
CA HIS A 391 -4.25 -17.02 -28.72
C HIS A 391 -4.05 -18.30 -29.56
N ASP A 392 -2.83 -18.52 -30.03
CA ASP A 392 -2.49 -19.66 -30.91
C ASP A 392 -2.55 -21.01 -30.19
N THR A 393 -2.35 -21.05 -28.88
CA THR A 393 -2.30 -22.28 -28.10
C THR A 393 -3.53 -22.49 -27.26
N VAL A 394 -3.95 -23.76 -27.07
CA VAL A 394 -5.04 -24.13 -26.17
C VAL A 394 -4.74 -23.66 -24.74
N PHE A 395 -3.47 -23.75 -24.31
CA PHE A 395 -3.04 -23.26 -23.01
C PHE A 395 -3.26 -21.75 -22.88
N GLY A 396 -2.93 -20.96 -23.93
CA GLY A 396 -3.19 -19.53 -23.96
C GLY A 396 -4.67 -19.20 -23.85
N LYS A 397 -5.53 -19.93 -24.59
CA LYS A 397 -6.99 -19.78 -24.51
C LYS A 397 -7.53 -20.08 -23.13
N ILE A 398 -7.06 -21.15 -22.47
CA ILE A 398 -7.44 -21.49 -21.08
C ILE A 398 -6.97 -20.40 -20.13
N THR A 399 -5.73 -19.91 -20.28
CA THR A 399 -5.18 -18.85 -19.41
C THR A 399 -5.99 -17.57 -19.53
N ALA A 400 -6.30 -17.10 -20.74
CA ALA A 400 -7.09 -15.89 -20.96
C ALA A 400 -8.52 -16.05 -20.39
N SER A 401 -9.17 -17.21 -20.59
CA SER A 401 -10.48 -17.51 -20.00
C SER A 401 -10.43 -17.51 -18.47
N ALA A 402 -9.39 -18.12 -17.89
CA ALA A 402 -9.20 -18.13 -16.43
C ALA A 402 -8.95 -16.72 -15.89
N PHE A 403 -8.15 -15.92 -16.59
CA PHE A 403 -7.90 -14.53 -16.18
C PHE A 403 -9.18 -13.70 -16.19
N ASN A 404 -9.99 -13.83 -17.24
CA ASN A 404 -11.29 -13.15 -17.33
C ASN A 404 -12.31 -13.66 -16.31
N ALA A 405 -12.22 -14.92 -15.85
CA ALA A 405 -13.05 -15.43 -14.76
C ALA A 405 -12.58 -14.93 -13.38
N VAL A 406 -11.29 -14.59 -13.22
CA VAL A 406 -10.72 -14.05 -11.99
C VAL A 406 -11.01 -12.55 -11.84
N THR A 407 -10.91 -11.79 -12.92
CA THR A 407 -11.02 -10.31 -12.93
C THR A 407 -12.31 -9.75 -12.31
N PRO A 408 -13.53 -10.34 -12.50
CA PRO A 408 -14.76 -9.82 -11.90
C PRO A 408 -14.76 -9.82 -10.36
N ARG A 409 -13.73 -10.35 -9.75
CA ARG A 409 -13.46 -10.24 -8.29
C ARG A 409 -12.88 -8.89 -7.87
N THR A 410 -13.31 -7.82 -8.53
CA THR A 410 -12.86 -6.45 -8.27
C THR A 410 -11.39 -6.20 -8.60
N ALA A 411 -10.78 -6.99 -9.54
CA ALA A 411 -9.36 -6.88 -9.82
C ALA A 411 -8.98 -5.73 -10.77
N GLY A 412 -9.90 -5.30 -11.64
CA GLY A 412 -9.71 -4.18 -12.57
C GLY A 412 -8.78 -4.46 -13.77
N PHE A 413 -8.02 -5.55 -13.76
CA PHE A 413 -7.18 -5.94 -14.90
C PHE A 413 -8.01 -6.64 -15.98
N SER A 414 -7.68 -6.46 -17.26
CA SER A 414 -8.27 -7.20 -18.37
C SER A 414 -7.19 -7.85 -19.23
N ALA A 415 -7.40 -9.12 -19.59
CA ALA A 415 -6.55 -9.85 -20.53
C ALA A 415 -7.12 -9.87 -21.95
N THR A 416 -8.40 -9.53 -22.09
CA THR A 416 -9.12 -9.41 -23.38
C THR A 416 -9.87 -8.09 -23.41
N ASP A 417 -10.12 -7.57 -24.60
CA ASP A 417 -10.97 -6.40 -24.75
C ASP A 417 -12.44 -6.82 -24.54
N TYR A 418 -13.07 -6.26 -23.52
CA TYR A 418 -14.48 -6.54 -23.20
C TYR A 418 -15.44 -5.99 -24.27
N GLY A 419 -15.01 -5.00 -25.04
CA GLY A 419 -15.80 -4.47 -26.17
C GLY A 419 -15.91 -5.43 -27.36
N GLU A 420 -14.99 -6.39 -27.44
CA GLU A 420 -14.95 -7.41 -28.49
C GLU A 420 -15.60 -8.74 -28.07
N MET A 421 -16.06 -8.85 -26.83
CA MET A 421 -16.71 -10.08 -26.35
C MET A 421 -18.04 -10.31 -27.05
N GLY A 422 -18.32 -11.59 -27.40
CA GLY A 422 -19.61 -12.01 -27.92
C GLY A 422 -20.66 -11.95 -26.80
N VAL A 423 -21.74 -11.22 -27.05
CA VAL A 423 -22.90 -11.10 -26.13
C VAL A 423 -23.85 -12.25 -26.39
#